data_fbe71c281e13bd1f9b0fe2b9bdb141f8
#
_entry.id   fbe71c281e13bd1f9b0fe2b9bdb141f8
#
_cell.length_a   1.000
_cell.length_b   1.000
_cell.length_c   1.000
_cell.angle_alpha   90.00
_cell.angle_beta   90.00
_cell.angle_gamma   90.00
#
_symmetry.space_group_name_H-M   'P 1'
#
loop_
_entity.id
_entity.type
_entity.pdbx_description
1 polymer ?
#
loop_
_entity_poly.entity_id
_entity_poly.type
_entity_poly.pdbx_seq_one_letter_code
_entity_poly.pdbx_strand_id
1 'polypeptide(L)'
;MMELTTRYGMEANPFLKNSKEILYASREYKEGMFRLDYLANTKGFGLLTGLSGCGKTTLVRNWSHALNTSLFKTFYTSFTTTTANEFYRNLALALGAMPAYRKCDNFRAIREEVNSLALDKRKTPVIIIDEANYVVSVTTKVRFHSAVSLMGSLFPMVQH
;
A
#
# COMPACT_ATOMS: atom_id res chain seq x y z
N MET A 1 21.59 -8.84 36.09
CA MET A 1 20.87 -7.70 35.46
C MET A 1 19.42 -8.14 35.34
N MET A 2 18.50 -7.55 36.12
CA MET A 2 17.06 -7.92 36.07
C MET A 2 16.52 -7.55 34.69
N GLU A 3 15.92 -8.52 33.98
CA GLU A 3 15.28 -8.22 32.69
C GLU A 3 14.12 -7.24 32.88
N LEU A 4 14.04 -6.23 32.02
CA LEU A 4 12.96 -5.21 32.02
C LEU A 4 11.56 -5.83 32.04
N THR A 5 11.39 -6.95 31.34
CA THR A 5 10.13 -7.71 31.27
C THR A 5 9.68 -8.20 32.65
N THR A 6 10.58 -8.77 33.43
CA THR A 6 10.27 -9.29 34.79
C THR A 6 9.95 -8.15 35.76
N ARG A 7 10.66 -7.02 35.65
CA ARG A 7 10.47 -5.86 36.56
C ARG A 7 9.14 -5.15 36.34
N TYR A 8 8.65 -5.10 35.11
CA TYR A 8 7.42 -4.37 34.75
C TYR A 8 6.25 -5.28 34.37
N GLY A 9 6.38 -6.61 34.55
CA GLY A 9 5.33 -7.57 34.21
C GLY A 9 4.95 -7.59 32.73
N MET A 10 5.90 -7.28 31.85
CA MET A 10 5.66 -7.23 30.40
C MET A 10 5.90 -8.60 29.77
N GLU A 11 5.03 -9.00 28.84
CA GLU A 11 5.17 -10.27 28.11
C GLU A 11 6.35 -10.24 27.11
N ALA A 12 6.73 -9.06 26.64
CA ALA A 12 7.84 -8.88 25.72
C ALA A 12 8.55 -7.54 25.97
N ASN A 13 9.83 -7.47 25.61
CA ASN A 13 10.58 -6.22 25.67
C ASN A 13 10.21 -5.31 24.49
N PRO A 14 9.54 -4.15 24.72
CA PRO A 14 9.07 -3.27 23.64
C PRO A 14 10.20 -2.59 22.86
N PHE A 15 11.44 -2.62 23.39
CA PHE A 15 12.59 -1.99 22.75
C PHE A 15 13.34 -2.94 21.81
N LEU A 16 12.97 -4.22 21.77
CA LEU A 16 13.55 -5.17 20.83
C LEU A 16 12.82 -5.10 19.49
N LYS A 17 13.60 -5.03 18.41
CA LYS A 17 13.10 -4.93 17.03
C LYS A 17 12.22 -6.12 16.60
N ASN A 18 12.30 -7.24 17.32
CA ASN A 18 11.52 -8.47 17.09
C ASN A 18 10.43 -8.68 18.15
N SER A 19 10.15 -7.69 19.01
CA SER A 19 9.00 -7.77 19.91
C SER A 19 7.73 -7.87 19.07
N LYS A 20 6.80 -8.76 19.46
CA LYS A 20 5.45 -8.80 18.86
C LYS A 20 4.93 -7.37 18.80
N GLU A 21 4.55 -6.91 17.61
CA GLU A 21 3.89 -5.62 17.48
C GLU A 21 2.59 -5.67 18.29
N ILE A 22 2.64 -5.13 19.51
CA ILE A 22 1.46 -4.97 20.34
C ILE A 22 0.67 -3.83 19.74
N LEU A 23 -0.33 -4.19 18.98
CA LEU A 23 -1.17 -3.23 18.30
C LEU A 23 -2.27 -2.76 19.24
N TYR A 24 -2.22 -1.50 19.63
CA TYR A 24 -3.33 -0.88 20.31
C TYR A 24 -4.40 -0.45 19.30
N ALA A 25 -5.55 -1.12 19.33
CA ALA A 25 -6.67 -0.81 18.45
C ALA A 25 -7.42 0.44 18.91
N SER A 26 -6.84 1.62 18.69
CA SER A 26 -7.48 2.90 18.99
C SER A 26 -8.75 3.11 18.15
N ARG A 27 -9.55 4.13 18.49
CA ARG A 27 -10.74 4.50 17.72
C ARG A 27 -10.36 4.87 16.28
N GLU A 28 -9.31 5.66 16.13
CA GLU A 28 -8.79 6.10 14.82
C GLU A 28 -8.30 4.93 13.98
N TYR A 29 -7.64 3.95 14.62
CA TYR A 29 -7.21 2.72 13.94
C TYR A 29 -8.40 1.93 13.39
N LYS A 30 -9.45 1.72 14.20
CA LYS A 30 -10.67 1.01 13.79
C LYS A 30 -11.40 1.73 12.67
N GLU A 31 -11.51 3.05 12.76
CA GLU A 31 -12.09 3.90 11.70
C GLU A 31 -11.28 3.81 10.41
N GLY A 32 -9.95 3.85 10.51
CA GLY A 32 -9.06 3.69 9.36
C GLY A 32 -9.22 2.34 8.67
N MET A 33 -9.28 1.25 9.44
CA MET A 33 -9.54 -0.10 8.90
C MET A 33 -10.87 -0.15 8.15
N PHE A 34 -11.95 0.37 8.76
CA PHE A 34 -13.26 0.40 8.13
C PHE A 34 -13.27 1.18 6.81
N ARG A 35 -12.61 2.34 6.75
CA ARG A 35 -12.50 3.15 5.53
C ARG A 35 -11.69 2.46 4.44
N LEU A 36 -10.61 1.76 4.80
CA LEU A 36 -9.81 0.98 3.86
C LEU A 36 -10.61 -0.21 3.30
N ASP A 37 -11.40 -0.89 4.13
CA ASP A 37 -12.30 -1.96 3.69
C ASP A 37 -13.39 -1.43 2.73
N TYR A 38 -13.94 -0.26 3.03
CA TYR A 38 -14.88 0.41 2.12
C TYR A 38 -14.25 0.71 0.76
N LEU A 39 -13.00 1.24 0.75
CA LEU A 39 -12.26 1.49 -0.49
C LEU A 39 -12.00 0.19 -1.27
N ALA A 40 -11.65 -0.91 -0.59
CA ALA A 40 -11.43 -2.20 -1.22
C ALA A 40 -12.70 -2.71 -1.93
N ASN A 41 -13.84 -2.59 -1.27
CA ASN A 41 -15.11 -3.05 -1.81
C ASN A 41 -15.62 -2.16 -2.97
N THR A 42 -15.38 -0.87 -2.89
CA THR A 42 -15.77 0.09 -3.95
C THR A 42 -14.76 0.21 -5.08
N LYS A 43 -13.60 -0.46 -4.96
CA LYS A 43 -12.48 -0.38 -5.92
C LYS A 43 -12.08 1.07 -6.21
N GLY A 44 -12.06 1.89 -5.16
CA GLY A 44 -11.80 3.32 -5.24
C GLY A 44 -10.32 3.69 -5.08
N PHE A 45 -10.06 4.98 -5.11
CA PHE A 45 -8.78 5.58 -4.76
C PHE A 45 -8.90 6.25 -3.39
N GLY A 46 -7.90 6.07 -2.53
CA GLY A 46 -7.83 6.69 -1.21
C GLY A 46 -6.50 7.34 -0.93
N LEU A 47 -6.54 8.44 -0.18
CA LEU A 47 -5.36 9.12 0.32
C LEU A 47 -5.41 9.14 1.85
N LEU A 48 -4.42 8.50 2.46
CA LEU A 48 -4.24 8.49 3.91
C LEU A 48 -3.23 9.57 4.31
N THR A 49 -3.70 10.61 4.99
CA THR A 49 -2.87 11.71 5.47
C THR A 49 -2.84 11.76 6.99
N GLY A 50 -1.80 12.34 7.55
CA GLY A 50 -1.65 12.52 8.99
C GLY A 50 -0.21 12.84 9.38
N LEU A 51 -0.01 13.26 10.62
CA LEU A 51 1.31 13.60 11.15
C LEU A 51 2.28 12.41 11.09
N SER A 52 3.57 12.69 11.06
CA SER A 52 4.58 11.64 11.20
C SER A 52 4.40 10.89 12.53
N GLY A 53 4.59 9.57 12.54
CA GLY A 53 4.45 8.76 13.74
C GLY A 53 3.01 8.40 14.15
N CYS A 54 1.96 8.91 13.49
CA CYS A 54 0.57 8.59 13.86
C CYS A 54 0.08 7.17 13.45
N GLY A 55 0.98 6.29 13.01
CA GLY A 55 0.65 4.89 12.72
C GLY A 55 0.11 4.59 11.33
N LYS A 56 0.21 5.50 10.34
CA LYS A 56 -0.28 5.28 8.96
C LYS A 56 0.26 3.99 8.34
N THR A 57 1.57 3.81 8.36
CA THR A 57 2.25 2.63 7.82
C THR A 57 1.81 1.35 8.53
N THR A 58 1.69 1.39 9.86
CA THR A 58 1.21 0.26 10.67
C THR A 58 -0.23 -0.10 10.31
N LEU A 59 -1.11 0.89 10.20
CA LEU A 59 -2.51 0.69 9.80
C LEU A 59 -2.60 -0.01 8.44
N VAL A 60 -1.91 0.54 7.44
CA VAL A 60 -1.99 0.03 6.04
C VAL A 60 -1.37 -1.36 5.93
N ARG A 61 -0.25 -1.63 6.59
CA ARG A 61 0.37 -2.97 6.61
C ARG A 61 -0.55 -4.01 7.22
N ASN A 62 -1.09 -3.74 8.42
CA ASN A 62 -1.98 -4.67 9.08
C ASN A 62 -3.25 -4.90 8.29
N TRP A 63 -3.82 -3.86 7.71
CA TRP A 63 -4.95 -3.98 6.82
C TRP A 63 -4.61 -4.85 5.59
N SER A 64 -3.46 -4.63 4.96
CA SER A 64 -3.05 -5.42 3.79
C SER A 64 -2.88 -6.90 4.10
N HIS A 65 -2.41 -7.24 5.31
CA HIS A 65 -2.30 -8.61 5.78
C HIS A 65 -3.65 -9.24 6.14
N ALA A 66 -4.61 -8.43 6.57
CA ALA A 66 -5.97 -8.90 6.91
C ALA A 66 -6.86 -9.14 5.68
N LEU A 67 -6.49 -8.60 4.52
CA LEU A 67 -7.26 -8.78 3.29
C LEU A 67 -7.32 -10.25 2.85
N ASN A 68 -8.49 -10.67 2.39
CA ASN A 68 -8.68 -12.01 1.84
C ASN A 68 -7.88 -12.19 0.54
N THR A 69 -6.84 -13.01 0.59
CA THR A 69 -5.92 -13.28 -0.53
C THR A 69 -6.57 -14.00 -1.71
N SER A 70 -7.76 -14.59 -1.51
CA SER A 70 -8.54 -15.18 -2.60
C SER A 70 -9.21 -14.13 -3.47
N LEU A 71 -9.59 -12.98 -2.90
CA LEU A 71 -10.29 -11.89 -3.58
C LEU A 71 -9.36 -10.74 -3.98
N PHE A 72 -8.34 -10.51 -3.17
CA PHE A 72 -7.43 -9.36 -3.33
C PHE A 72 -5.99 -9.81 -3.54
N LYS A 73 -5.26 -9.06 -4.34
CA LYS A 73 -3.80 -9.18 -4.47
C LYS A 73 -3.17 -7.85 -4.11
N THR A 74 -2.46 -7.81 -2.99
CA THR A 74 -1.82 -6.59 -2.47
C THR A 74 -0.41 -6.43 -3.04
N PHE A 75 -0.09 -5.21 -3.44
CA PHE A 75 1.24 -4.79 -3.89
C PHE A 75 1.65 -3.57 -3.06
N TYR A 76 2.64 -3.77 -2.21
CA TYR A 76 3.15 -2.73 -1.34
C TYR A 76 4.46 -2.19 -1.90
N THR A 77 4.54 -0.88 -2.06
CA THR A 77 5.75 -0.20 -2.50
C THR A 77 5.96 1.09 -1.71
N SER A 78 7.21 1.37 -1.36
CA SER A 78 7.60 2.61 -0.71
C SER A 78 8.63 3.33 -1.58
N PHE A 79 8.50 4.63 -1.70
CA PHE A 79 9.42 5.45 -2.49
C PHE A 79 10.14 6.45 -1.59
N THR A 80 11.47 6.56 -1.76
CA THR A 80 12.28 7.52 -1.02
C THR A 80 12.60 8.76 -1.84
N THR A 81 12.90 8.59 -3.11
CA THR A 81 13.09 9.67 -4.11
C THR A 81 12.95 9.04 -5.48
N THR A 82 12.03 9.55 -6.31
CA THR A 82 11.74 8.82 -7.54
C THR A 82 11.32 9.78 -8.66
N THR A 83 11.96 9.66 -9.80
CA THR A 83 11.47 10.27 -11.05
C THR A 83 10.23 9.52 -11.54
N ALA A 84 9.44 10.16 -12.42
CA ALA A 84 8.25 9.51 -12.97
C ALA A 84 8.59 8.19 -13.69
N ASN A 85 9.74 8.09 -14.36
CA ASN A 85 10.16 6.87 -15.02
C ASN A 85 10.49 5.75 -14.05
N GLU A 86 11.23 6.06 -12.99
CA GLU A 86 11.54 5.12 -11.91
C GLU A 86 10.30 4.66 -11.16
N PHE A 87 9.34 5.57 -10.95
CA PHE A 87 8.05 5.21 -10.36
C PHE A 87 7.35 4.10 -11.14
N TYR A 88 7.16 4.27 -12.45
CA TYR A 88 6.52 3.24 -13.28
C TYR A 88 7.35 1.97 -13.38
N ARG A 89 8.67 2.08 -13.40
CA ARG A 89 9.58 0.93 -13.42
C ARG A 89 9.46 0.11 -12.12
N ASN A 90 9.49 0.76 -10.97
CA ASN A 90 9.36 0.11 -9.67
C ASN A 90 7.96 -0.48 -9.48
N LEU A 91 6.92 0.20 -9.96
CA LEU A 91 5.56 -0.32 -9.91
C LEU A 91 5.38 -1.55 -10.82
N ALA A 92 5.95 -1.54 -12.04
CA ALA A 92 5.95 -2.72 -12.92
C ALA A 92 6.64 -3.90 -12.22
N LEU A 93 7.82 -3.66 -11.63
CA LEU A 93 8.56 -4.68 -10.89
C LEU A 93 7.75 -5.23 -9.69
N ALA A 94 7.10 -4.35 -8.92
CA ALA A 94 6.27 -4.76 -7.79
C ALA A 94 5.09 -5.64 -8.21
N LEU A 95 4.52 -5.40 -9.39
CA LEU A 95 3.45 -6.21 -9.99
C LEU A 95 3.96 -7.54 -10.57
N GLY A 96 5.28 -7.71 -10.69
CA GLY A 96 5.90 -8.91 -11.26
C GLY A 96 6.15 -8.82 -12.76
N ALA A 97 5.95 -7.65 -13.37
CA ALA A 97 6.26 -7.42 -14.78
C ALA A 97 7.76 -7.16 -14.99
N MET A 98 8.28 -7.49 -16.18
CA MET A 98 9.66 -7.15 -16.55
C MET A 98 9.77 -5.64 -16.80
N PRO A 99 10.62 -4.91 -16.05
CA PRO A 99 10.75 -3.47 -16.21
C PRO A 99 11.46 -3.12 -17.51
N ALA A 100 10.90 -2.18 -18.26
CA ALA A 100 11.46 -1.67 -19.51
C ALA A 100 12.20 -0.34 -19.31
N TYR A 101 12.91 0.10 -20.32
CA TYR A 101 13.62 1.38 -20.31
C TYR A 101 12.67 2.57 -20.41
N ARG A 102 11.64 2.47 -21.26
CA ARG A 102 10.70 3.55 -21.55
C ARG A 102 9.51 3.53 -20.58
N LYS A 103 9.08 4.71 -20.15
CA LYS A 103 7.90 4.89 -19.29
C LYS A 103 6.63 4.27 -19.90
N CYS A 104 6.42 4.45 -21.21
CA CYS A 104 5.24 3.94 -21.90
C CYS A 104 5.17 2.41 -21.91
N ASP A 105 6.32 1.73 -22.03
CA ASP A 105 6.38 0.28 -22.01
C ASP A 105 6.11 -0.27 -20.61
N ASN A 106 6.66 0.38 -19.57
CA ASN A 106 6.33 0.05 -18.20
C ASN A 106 4.84 0.25 -17.90
N PHE A 107 4.25 1.33 -18.38
CA PHE A 107 2.82 1.59 -18.21
C PHE A 107 1.95 0.51 -18.89
N ARG A 108 2.35 0.08 -20.10
CA ARG A 108 1.68 -1.03 -20.81
C ARG A 108 1.79 -2.33 -20.02
N ALA A 109 2.98 -2.69 -19.56
CA ALA A 109 3.21 -3.89 -18.77
C ALA A 109 2.40 -3.90 -17.45
N ILE A 110 2.31 -2.76 -16.76
CA ILE A 110 1.46 -2.60 -15.58
C ILE A 110 -0.01 -2.87 -15.93
N ARG A 111 -0.49 -2.29 -17.03
CA ARG A 111 -1.88 -2.47 -17.47
C ARG A 111 -2.19 -3.93 -17.81
N GLU A 112 -1.29 -4.60 -18.50
CA GLU A 112 -1.42 -6.01 -18.86
C GLU A 112 -1.49 -6.89 -17.62
N GLU A 113 -0.60 -6.68 -16.62
CA GLU A 113 -0.61 -7.46 -15.39
C GLU A 113 -1.86 -7.20 -14.54
N VAL A 114 -2.31 -5.96 -14.45
CA VAL A 114 -3.56 -5.61 -13.75
C VAL A 114 -4.77 -6.26 -14.42
N ASN A 115 -4.83 -6.25 -15.75
CA ASN A 115 -5.90 -6.90 -16.50
C ASN A 115 -5.88 -8.42 -16.30
N SER A 116 -4.72 -9.06 -16.35
CA SER A 116 -4.57 -10.49 -16.10
C SER A 116 -5.04 -10.84 -14.68
N LEU A 117 -4.68 -10.04 -13.68
CA LEU A 117 -5.16 -10.25 -12.30
C LEU A 117 -6.69 -10.14 -12.20
N ALA A 118 -7.27 -9.15 -12.85
CA ALA A 118 -8.70 -8.90 -12.76
C ALA A 118 -9.53 -9.89 -13.58
N LEU A 119 -9.12 -10.20 -14.81
CA LEU A 119 -9.88 -11.01 -15.75
C LEU A 119 -9.58 -12.50 -15.60
N ASP A 120 -8.30 -12.90 -15.59
CA ASP A 120 -7.90 -14.30 -15.59
C ASP A 120 -7.97 -14.89 -14.17
N LYS A 121 -7.40 -14.18 -13.19
CA LYS A 121 -7.30 -14.64 -11.80
C LYS A 121 -8.48 -14.21 -10.93
N ARG A 122 -9.37 -13.35 -11.44
CA ARG A 122 -10.53 -12.80 -10.73
C ARG A 122 -10.19 -12.19 -9.37
N LYS A 123 -9.01 -11.59 -9.26
CA LYS A 123 -8.53 -10.91 -8.04
C LYS A 123 -8.48 -9.41 -8.26
N THR A 124 -8.93 -8.66 -7.27
CA THR A 124 -8.81 -7.20 -7.28
C THR A 124 -7.38 -6.81 -6.86
N PRO A 125 -6.60 -6.15 -7.73
CA PRO A 125 -5.28 -5.65 -7.36
C PRO A 125 -5.44 -4.44 -6.42
N VAL A 126 -4.70 -4.47 -5.31
CA VAL A 126 -4.61 -3.37 -4.34
C VAL A 126 -3.19 -2.86 -4.35
N ILE A 127 -3.00 -1.64 -4.84
CA ILE A 127 -1.69 -1.00 -4.89
C ILE A 127 -1.57 -0.02 -3.74
N ILE A 128 -0.59 -0.25 -2.89
CA ILE A 128 -0.29 0.57 -1.72
C ILE A 128 1.03 1.29 -1.98
N ILE A 129 0.96 2.61 -1.95
CA ILE A 129 2.13 3.47 -2.11
C ILE A 129 2.36 4.18 -0.78
N ASP A 130 3.39 3.76 -0.06
CA ASP A 130 3.82 4.42 1.17
C ASP A 130 4.86 5.50 0.86
N GLU A 131 4.94 6.54 1.72
CA GLU A 131 5.82 7.69 1.52
C GLU A 131 5.62 8.40 0.16
N ALA A 132 4.38 8.48 -0.31
CA ALA A 132 4.03 9.05 -1.61
C ALA A 132 4.41 10.53 -1.81
N ASN A 133 4.77 11.23 -0.73
CA ASN A 133 5.31 12.60 -0.77
C ASN A 133 6.65 12.71 -1.51
N TYR A 134 7.40 11.61 -1.62
CA TYR A 134 8.65 11.57 -2.37
C TYR A 134 8.47 11.30 -3.87
N VAL A 135 7.26 10.92 -4.29
CA VAL A 135 6.97 10.79 -5.72
C VAL A 135 6.87 12.18 -6.33
N VAL A 136 7.87 12.58 -7.09
CA VAL A 136 7.86 13.84 -7.82
C VAL A 136 6.85 13.74 -8.96
N SER A 137 5.66 14.28 -8.72
CA SER A 137 4.64 14.36 -9.76
C SER A 137 5.05 15.37 -10.82
N VAL A 138 5.25 14.91 -12.04
CA VAL A 138 5.53 15.76 -13.20
C VAL A 138 4.31 16.59 -13.59
N THR A 139 3.13 16.35 -13.03
CA THR A 139 1.89 16.99 -13.53
C THR A 139 1.02 17.63 -12.46
N THR A 140 1.22 17.40 -11.18
CA THR A 140 0.35 18.00 -10.14
C THR A 140 1.11 18.22 -8.85
N LYS A 141 1.07 19.45 -8.34
CA LYS A 141 1.65 19.87 -7.04
C LYS A 141 0.87 19.30 -5.84
N VAL A 142 0.56 18.03 -5.85
CA VAL A 142 -0.12 17.40 -4.72
C VAL A 142 0.91 16.64 -3.90
N ARG A 143 1.14 17.09 -2.67
CA ARG A 143 1.98 16.40 -1.69
C ARG A 143 1.16 15.27 -1.07
N PHE A 144 1.42 14.04 -1.49
CA PHE A 144 0.84 12.84 -0.87
C PHE A 144 1.75 12.37 0.28
N HIS A 145 1.18 12.03 1.42
CA HIS A 145 1.92 11.42 2.54
C HIS A 145 1.87 9.90 2.51
N SER A 146 0.77 9.33 2.10
CA SER A 146 0.59 7.90 1.78
C SER A 146 -0.66 7.75 0.93
N ALA A 147 -0.60 6.95 -0.11
CA ALA A 147 -1.72 6.72 -1.00
C ALA A 147 -2.05 5.23 -1.10
N VAL A 148 -3.31 4.90 -0.96
CA VAL A 148 -3.84 3.57 -1.26
C VAL A 148 -4.67 3.69 -2.54
N SER A 149 -4.24 3.05 -3.61
CA SER A 149 -4.96 3.04 -4.88
C SER A 149 -5.47 1.64 -5.18
N LEU A 150 -6.77 1.58 -5.43
CA LEU A 150 -7.45 0.39 -5.90
C LEU A 150 -7.76 0.62 -7.38
N MET A 151 -7.06 -0.08 -8.25
CA MET A 151 -6.99 0.22 -9.68
C MET A 151 -8.28 0.00 -10.48
N GLY A 152 -9.45 -0.16 -9.83
CA GLY A 152 -10.72 -0.25 -10.54
C GLY A 152 -11.15 1.04 -11.27
N SER A 153 -10.64 2.21 -10.83
CA SER A 153 -11.06 3.51 -11.38
C SER A 153 -10.01 4.22 -12.25
N LEU A 154 -8.76 3.75 -12.27
CA LEU A 154 -7.69 4.37 -13.08
C LEU A 154 -7.70 3.96 -14.55
N PHE A 155 -8.43 2.89 -14.88
CA PHE A 155 -8.65 2.46 -16.24
C PHE A 155 -10.16 2.39 -16.46
N PRO A 156 -10.75 3.29 -17.27
CA PRO A 156 -12.12 3.11 -17.68
C PRO A 156 -12.23 1.73 -18.33
N MET A 157 -13.10 0.90 -17.78
CA MET A 157 -13.46 -0.36 -18.43
C MET A 157 -13.86 0.00 -19.85
N VAL A 158 -13.17 -0.57 -20.83
CA VAL A 158 -13.67 -0.60 -22.19
C VAL A 158 -14.98 -1.38 -22.12
N GLN A 159 -16.08 -0.66 -22.10
CA GLN A 159 -17.39 -1.25 -22.32
C GLN A 159 -17.41 -1.72 -23.78
N HIS A 160 -17.53 -3.00 -23.95
CA HIS A 160 -18.05 -3.61 -25.17
C HIS A 160 -19.53 -3.86 -24.98
#